data_9cf72ba46d1e48a64d5f4b47794c3a88
#
_entry.id   9cf72ba46d1e48a64d5f4b47794c3a88
#
_cell.length_a   1.000
_cell.length_b   1.000
_cell.length_c   1.000
_cell.angle_alpha   90.00
_cell.angle_beta   90.00
_cell.angle_gamma   90.00
#
_symmetry.space_group_name_H-M   'P 1'
#
loop_
_entity.id
_entity.type
_entity.pdbx_description
1 polymer ?
#
loop_
_entity_poly.entity_id
_entity_poly.type
_entity_poly.pdbx_seq_one_letter_code
_entity_poly.pdbx_strand_id
1 'polypeptide(L)'
;MLPHERFYTIDKDFRAPYARDRDRIIHSGSFRKLEYKTQVFLNQEGDFFRTRLTHSIEVSQIARSITSHLGLNDSLAEAIALAHDLGHTPFGHVGGDTLDECIKSDGHKNGFEHNFQSFRVVSSLEKRYKRFDGLNLTFATLEGILKHSYPYKKSFLPSKIDEMFNLQTHPSIEAMIVDRADEIAYMSHDIDDGVNSGLISFEDLKESELICEILQKVEDEGVTHEDDEMFRYRFSSHFINHLVYSLLDYSQDKIDNSQILSAALDSKMAIPVGFHPELETKIKKLKKHLFNKLYQHKNIMTKMFAGKQAIKGLYSALMEEEKMLPEFYYKQLDQRAKHRVIADYIASMSDRHAISLHNEMYGKL
;
A
#
# COMPACT_ATOMS: atom_id res chain seq x y z
N MET A 1 -8.96 3.36 -24.40
CA MET A 1 -8.68 1.96 -24.02
C MET A 1 -9.86 1.44 -23.23
N LEU A 2 -10.30 0.21 -23.50
CA LEU A 2 -11.36 -0.38 -22.68
C LEU A 2 -10.76 -0.88 -21.33
N PRO A 3 -11.49 -0.76 -20.22
CA PRO A 3 -10.96 -1.11 -18.89
C PRO A 3 -10.42 -2.53 -18.77
N HIS A 4 -11.03 -3.50 -19.47
CA HIS A 4 -10.66 -4.91 -19.45
C HIS A 4 -9.56 -5.28 -20.46
N GLU A 5 -9.13 -4.37 -21.32
CA GLU A 5 -8.04 -4.59 -22.27
C GLU A 5 -6.67 -4.57 -21.58
N ARG A 6 -5.63 -5.02 -22.31
CA ARG A 6 -4.25 -5.18 -21.85
C ARG A 6 -3.27 -4.65 -22.90
N PHE A 7 -2.04 -4.36 -22.49
CA PHE A 7 -0.98 -3.98 -23.43
C PHE A 7 -0.70 -5.05 -24.50
N TYR A 8 -0.73 -6.32 -24.11
CA TYR A 8 -0.46 -7.44 -25.00
C TYR A 8 -1.67 -8.34 -25.09
N THR A 9 -2.05 -8.69 -26.32
CA THR A 9 -3.13 -9.65 -26.56
C THR A 9 -2.76 -11.03 -26.01
N ILE A 10 -3.70 -11.67 -25.37
CA ILE A 10 -3.57 -13.01 -24.78
C ILE A 10 -4.72 -13.90 -25.25
N ASP A 11 -4.48 -15.20 -25.21
CA ASP A 11 -5.50 -16.20 -25.55
C ASP A 11 -6.71 -16.09 -24.61
N LYS A 12 -7.88 -16.47 -25.13
CA LYS A 12 -9.11 -16.54 -24.33
C LYS A 12 -8.89 -17.42 -23.10
N ASP A 13 -9.48 -17.01 -21.99
CA ASP A 13 -9.44 -17.71 -20.72
C ASP A 13 -10.87 -17.85 -20.18
N PHE A 14 -11.12 -18.90 -19.42
CA PHE A 14 -12.42 -19.11 -18.77
C PHE A 14 -12.69 -18.12 -17.62
N ARG A 15 -11.63 -17.54 -17.07
CA ARG A 15 -11.69 -16.57 -15.98
C ARG A 15 -12.07 -15.19 -16.50
N ALA A 16 -12.83 -14.44 -15.68
CA ALA A 16 -13.04 -13.02 -15.91
C ALA A 16 -11.70 -12.24 -15.92
N PRO A 17 -11.60 -11.13 -16.68
CA PRO A 17 -10.34 -10.40 -16.84
C PRO A 17 -9.65 -10.02 -15.55
N TYR A 18 -10.40 -9.49 -14.58
CA TYR A 18 -9.84 -9.03 -13.29
C TYR A 18 -9.49 -10.19 -12.35
N ALA A 19 -10.26 -11.28 -12.37
CA ALA A 19 -9.90 -12.51 -11.65
C ALA A 19 -8.57 -13.09 -12.17
N ARG A 20 -8.32 -12.99 -13.48
CA ARG A 20 -7.03 -13.36 -14.06
C ARG A 20 -5.91 -12.42 -13.62
N ASP A 21 -6.18 -11.14 -13.41
CA ASP A 21 -5.20 -10.19 -12.87
C ASP A 21 -4.82 -10.55 -11.44
N ARG A 22 -5.81 -10.79 -10.59
CA ARG A 22 -5.58 -11.28 -9.23
C ARG A 22 -4.65 -12.50 -9.21
N ASP A 23 -4.93 -13.51 -10.02
CA ASP A 23 -4.12 -14.73 -10.06
C ASP A 23 -2.67 -14.43 -10.49
N ARG A 24 -2.47 -13.52 -11.44
CA ARG A 24 -1.14 -13.10 -11.88
C ARG A 24 -0.38 -12.37 -10.78
N ILE A 25 -1.06 -11.54 -10.00
CA ILE A 25 -0.49 -10.81 -8.87
C ILE A 25 -0.07 -11.78 -7.77
N ILE A 26 -0.98 -12.65 -7.31
CA ILE A 26 -0.71 -13.63 -6.24
C ILE A 26 0.49 -14.52 -6.59
N HIS A 27 0.61 -14.91 -7.85
CA HIS A 27 1.71 -15.77 -8.31
C HIS A 27 3.00 -15.00 -8.64
N SER A 28 3.06 -13.68 -8.47
CA SER A 28 4.28 -12.89 -8.72
C SER A 28 5.34 -13.07 -7.63
N GLY A 29 6.59 -12.78 -7.98
CA GLY A 29 7.69 -12.78 -7.01
C GLY A 29 7.56 -11.64 -6.01
N SER A 30 7.13 -10.47 -6.46
CA SER A 30 6.96 -9.29 -5.63
C SER A 30 5.87 -9.47 -4.58
N PHE A 31 4.76 -10.15 -4.89
CA PHE A 31 3.71 -10.44 -3.94
C PHE A 31 4.21 -11.33 -2.78
N ARG A 32 4.95 -12.39 -3.08
CA ARG A 32 5.55 -13.23 -2.02
C ARG A 32 6.53 -12.49 -1.12
N LYS A 33 7.23 -11.48 -1.66
CA LYS A 33 8.18 -10.67 -0.88
C LYS A 33 7.50 -9.75 0.13
N LEU A 34 6.19 -9.46 -0.02
CA LEU A 34 5.43 -8.66 0.95
C LEU A 34 5.42 -9.29 2.35
N GLU A 35 5.56 -10.63 2.44
CA GLU A 35 5.70 -11.36 3.71
C GLU A 35 6.90 -10.88 4.54
N TYR A 36 7.96 -10.40 3.87
CA TYR A 36 9.22 -10.00 4.50
C TYR A 36 9.46 -8.48 4.44
N LYS A 37 8.39 -7.70 4.24
CA LYS A 37 8.42 -6.23 4.29
C LYS A 37 7.61 -5.73 5.47
N THR A 38 8.21 -4.84 6.24
CA THR A 38 7.57 -4.18 7.39
C THR A 38 6.32 -3.41 6.99
N GLN A 39 5.25 -3.56 7.77
CA GLN A 39 4.12 -2.63 7.76
C GLN A 39 4.43 -1.46 8.71
N VAL A 40 4.47 -1.67 10.00
CA VAL A 40 4.90 -0.70 11.03
C VAL A 40 5.98 -1.30 11.93
N PHE A 41 5.78 -2.54 12.37
CA PHE A 41 6.72 -3.28 13.22
C PHE A 41 7.66 -4.11 12.36
N LEU A 42 8.96 -4.10 12.68
CA LEU A 42 9.91 -4.93 11.94
C LEU A 42 9.57 -6.42 12.13
N ASN A 43 9.57 -7.15 11.03
CA ASN A 43 9.26 -8.59 10.94
C ASN A 43 10.11 -9.51 11.87
N GLN A 44 11.05 -8.94 12.63
CA GLN A 44 11.94 -9.66 13.54
C GLN A 44 11.45 -9.66 15.01
N GLU A 45 10.33 -9.00 15.30
CA GLU A 45 9.87 -8.74 16.67
C GLU A 45 8.89 -9.79 17.20
N GLY A 46 8.37 -10.67 16.36
CA GLY A 46 7.45 -11.74 16.73
C GLY A 46 6.61 -12.22 15.53
N ASP A 47 6.10 -13.42 15.67
CA ASP A 47 5.36 -14.11 14.59
C ASP A 47 3.93 -13.57 14.42
N PHE A 48 3.46 -12.70 15.31
CA PHE A 48 2.08 -12.22 15.36
C PHE A 48 1.88 -10.82 14.75
N PHE A 49 2.95 -10.10 14.42
CA PHE A 49 2.83 -8.76 13.81
C PHE A 49 2.50 -8.85 12.33
N ARG A 50 1.68 -7.91 11.87
CA ARG A 50 1.26 -7.86 10.48
C ARG A 50 2.41 -7.53 9.55
N THR A 51 2.48 -8.29 8.47
CA THR A 51 3.35 -8.04 7.32
C THR A 51 2.57 -7.29 6.25
N ARG A 52 3.25 -6.76 5.23
CA ARG A 52 2.55 -6.16 4.08
C ARG A 52 1.69 -7.17 3.33
N LEU A 53 2.04 -8.47 3.39
CA LEU A 53 1.24 -9.52 2.77
C LEU A 53 -0.11 -9.67 3.48
N THR A 54 -0.10 -9.82 4.81
CA THR A 54 -1.34 -9.95 5.60
C THR A 54 -2.18 -8.69 5.51
N HIS A 55 -1.56 -7.49 5.55
CA HIS A 55 -2.24 -6.22 5.30
C HIS A 55 -2.94 -6.20 3.94
N SER A 56 -2.25 -6.50 2.83
CA SER A 56 -2.85 -6.50 1.50
C SER A 56 -4.04 -7.48 1.38
N ILE A 57 -3.98 -8.62 2.09
CA ILE A 57 -5.09 -9.59 2.16
C ILE A 57 -6.28 -8.99 2.91
N GLU A 58 -6.06 -8.34 4.04
CA GLU A 58 -7.13 -7.72 4.84
C GLU A 58 -7.76 -6.53 4.09
N VAL A 59 -6.95 -5.67 3.44
CA VAL A 59 -7.46 -4.61 2.53
C VAL A 59 -8.34 -5.20 1.43
N SER A 60 -7.89 -6.28 0.81
CA SER A 60 -8.63 -6.99 -0.23
C SER A 60 -9.97 -7.53 0.30
N GLN A 61 -10.00 -8.11 1.49
CA GLN A 61 -11.21 -8.63 2.11
C GLN A 61 -12.22 -7.49 2.39
N ILE A 62 -11.76 -6.38 2.97
CA ILE A 62 -12.63 -5.22 3.27
C ILE A 62 -13.16 -4.61 1.96
N ALA A 63 -12.29 -4.35 1.00
CA ALA A 63 -12.67 -3.75 -0.29
C ALA A 63 -13.71 -4.61 -1.03
N ARG A 64 -13.49 -5.93 -1.10
CA ARG A 64 -14.45 -6.86 -1.72
C ARG A 64 -15.82 -6.87 -1.03
N SER A 65 -15.84 -6.84 0.29
CA SER A 65 -17.10 -6.81 1.04
C SER A 65 -17.90 -5.55 0.72
N ILE A 66 -17.23 -4.40 0.61
CA ILE A 66 -17.85 -3.12 0.27
C ILE A 66 -18.31 -3.12 -1.19
N THR A 67 -17.44 -3.49 -2.14
CA THR A 67 -17.80 -3.48 -3.57
C THR A 67 -18.91 -4.46 -3.91
N SER A 68 -18.92 -5.65 -3.30
CA SER A 68 -19.97 -6.63 -3.47
C SER A 68 -21.33 -6.10 -2.97
N HIS A 69 -21.36 -5.41 -1.81
CA HIS A 69 -22.57 -4.79 -1.28
C HIS A 69 -23.11 -3.69 -2.18
N LEU A 70 -22.21 -2.88 -2.76
CA LEU A 70 -22.55 -1.77 -3.67
C LEU A 70 -22.84 -2.23 -5.12
N GLY A 71 -22.78 -3.53 -5.43
CA GLY A 71 -23.00 -4.06 -6.78
C GLY A 71 -21.90 -3.68 -7.78
N LEU A 72 -20.69 -3.36 -7.31
CA LEU A 72 -19.51 -3.02 -8.10
C LEU A 72 -18.67 -4.27 -8.40
N ASN A 73 -17.53 -4.09 -9.08
CA ASN A 73 -16.67 -5.22 -9.46
C ASN A 73 -15.70 -5.59 -8.34
N ASP A 74 -16.06 -6.58 -7.54
CA ASP A 74 -15.24 -7.09 -6.43
C ASP A 74 -13.92 -7.72 -6.87
N SER A 75 -13.87 -8.33 -8.05
CA SER A 75 -12.62 -8.89 -8.59
C SER A 75 -11.62 -7.81 -9.03
N LEU A 76 -12.11 -6.65 -9.48
CA LEU A 76 -11.25 -5.49 -9.77
C LEU A 76 -10.67 -4.91 -8.47
N ALA A 77 -11.53 -4.69 -7.47
CA ALA A 77 -11.10 -4.19 -6.17
C ALA A 77 -10.08 -5.14 -5.52
N GLU A 78 -10.30 -6.46 -5.58
CA GLU A 78 -9.36 -7.47 -5.10
C GLU A 78 -8.00 -7.38 -5.80
N ALA A 79 -7.99 -7.29 -7.14
CA ALA A 79 -6.75 -7.19 -7.91
C ALA A 79 -5.96 -5.91 -7.59
N ILE A 80 -6.64 -4.77 -7.44
CA ILE A 80 -6.00 -3.51 -7.05
C ILE A 80 -5.44 -3.61 -5.63
N ALA A 81 -6.24 -4.09 -4.67
CA ALA A 81 -5.84 -4.21 -3.26
C ALA A 81 -4.62 -5.12 -3.07
N LEU A 82 -4.54 -6.25 -3.77
CA LEU A 82 -3.39 -7.15 -3.68
C LEU A 82 -2.11 -6.60 -4.34
N ALA A 83 -2.23 -5.57 -5.17
CA ALA A 83 -1.10 -5.03 -5.92
C ALA A 83 -0.65 -3.63 -5.50
N HIS A 84 -1.45 -2.90 -4.70
CA HIS A 84 -1.18 -1.49 -4.39
C HIS A 84 0.18 -1.31 -3.72
N ASP A 85 0.58 -2.22 -2.85
CA ASP A 85 1.78 -2.16 -2.01
C ASP A 85 3.04 -2.84 -2.60
N LEU A 86 2.98 -3.40 -3.84
CA LEU A 86 4.09 -4.15 -4.45
C LEU A 86 5.37 -3.31 -4.63
N GLY A 87 5.23 -2.01 -4.77
CA GLY A 87 6.32 -1.07 -4.98
C GLY A 87 6.96 -0.50 -3.72
N HIS A 88 6.46 -0.81 -2.54
CA HIS A 88 7.07 -0.34 -1.30
C HIS A 88 8.51 -0.82 -1.15
N THR A 89 9.35 0.07 -0.63
CA THR A 89 10.74 -0.23 -0.24
C THR A 89 10.77 -1.07 1.05
N PRO A 90 11.92 -1.68 1.39
CA PRO A 90 12.19 -2.08 2.77
C PRO A 90 11.97 -0.92 3.73
N PHE A 91 11.56 -1.22 4.96
CA PHE A 91 11.28 -0.26 6.05
C PHE A 91 10.13 0.72 5.77
N GLY A 92 9.19 0.33 4.94
CA GLY A 92 7.96 1.08 4.67
C GLY A 92 8.19 2.48 4.12
N HIS A 93 7.43 3.46 4.61
CA HIS A 93 7.51 4.85 4.15
C HIS A 93 8.90 5.48 4.37
N VAL A 94 9.55 5.18 5.51
CA VAL A 94 10.90 5.72 5.80
C VAL A 94 11.92 5.30 4.75
N GLY A 95 11.84 4.06 4.27
CA GLY A 95 12.70 3.59 3.18
C GLY A 95 12.42 4.31 1.87
N GLY A 96 11.15 4.52 1.52
CA GLY A 96 10.74 5.25 0.31
C GLY A 96 11.19 6.72 0.34
N ASP A 97 10.91 7.41 1.44
CA ASP A 97 11.32 8.81 1.63
C ASP A 97 12.85 8.96 1.57
N THR A 98 13.57 8.01 2.17
CA THR A 98 15.04 8.02 2.14
C THR A 98 15.57 7.81 0.73
N LEU A 99 15.00 6.90 -0.03
CA LEU A 99 15.38 6.65 -1.41
C LEU A 99 15.07 7.85 -2.30
N ASP A 100 13.93 8.51 -2.06
CA ASP A 100 13.56 9.77 -2.70
C ASP A 100 14.57 10.88 -2.40
N GLU A 101 14.96 11.05 -1.12
CA GLU A 101 16.00 12.00 -0.70
C GLU A 101 17.34 11.72 -1.41
N CYS A 102 17.79 10.47 -1.48
CA CYS A 102 19.05 10.09 -2.12
C CYS A 102 19.04 10.44 -3.61
N ILE A 103 18.00 10.05 -4.34
CA ILE A 103 17.88 10.32 -5.78
C ILE A 103 17.85 11.82 -6.06
N LYS A 104 17.13 12.60 -5.26
CA LYS A 104 17.08 14.07 -5.40
C LYS A 104 18.39 14.74 -5.06
N SER A 105 19.12 14.24 -4.07
CA SER A 105 20.44 14.75 -3.68
C SER A 105 21.48 14.57 -4.77
N ASP A 106 21.36 13.54 -5.62
CA ASP A 106 22.17 13.34 -6.80
C ASP A 106 21.77 14.23 -7.99
N GLY A 107 20.87 15.20 -7.76
CA GLY A 107 20.47 16.18 -8.78
C GLY A 107 19.34 15.70 -9.71
N HIS A 108 18.72 14.56 -9.44
CA HIS A 108 17.64 14.06 -10.25
C HIS A 108 16.29 14.72 -9.87
N LYS A 109 15.62 15.27 -10.88
CA LYS A 109 14.36 16.01 -10.70
C LYS A 109 13.21 15.15 -10.17
N ASN A 110 13.17 13.88 -10.55
CA ASN A 110 12.17 12.90 -10.12
C ASN A 110 12.83 11.94 -9.13
N GLY A 111 12.32 11.91 -7.91
CA GLY A 111 12.75 11.01 -6.84
C GLY A 111 12.10 9.64 -6.92
N PHE A 112 11.71 9.11 -5.76
CA PHE A 112 11.02 7.83 -5.61
C PHE A 112 9.60 8.05 -5.10
N GLU A 113 8.66 7.24 -5.59
CA GLU A 113 7.27 7.17 -5.11
C GLU A 113 6.76 5.74 -5.30
N HIS A 114 6.20 5.15 -4.24
CA HIS A 114 5.89 3.72 -4.19
C HIS A 114 4.75 3.28 -5.12
N ASN A 115 3.75 4.13 -5.39
CA ASN A 115 2.65 3.80 -6.30
C ASN A 115 3.14 3.70 -7.75
N PHE A 116 4.00 4.65 -8.17
CA PHE A 116 4.68 4.55 -9.47
C PHE A 116 5.59 3.33 -9.52
N GLN A 117 6.19 2.96 -8.40
CA GLN A 117 7.00 1.75 -8.33
C GLN A 117 6.14 0.49 -8.38
N SER A 118 4.96 0.45 -7.72
CA SER A 118 3.99 -0.65 -7.85
C SER A 118 3.58 -0.84 -9.30
N PHE A 119 3.24 0.25 -9.99
CA PHE A 119 2.95 0.22 -11.43
C PHE A 119 4.13 -0.34 -12.23
N ARG A 120 5.38 0.09 -11.96
CA ARG A 120 6.58 -0.42 -12.64
C ARG A 120 6.82 -1.90 -12.39
N VAL A 121 6.61 -2.36 -11.15
CA VAL A 121 6.71 -3.78 -10.80
C VAL A 121 5.78 -4.61 -11.69
N VAL A 122 4.49 -4.27 -11.74
CA VAL A 122 3.51 -5.07 -12.48
C VAL A 122 3.56 -4.88 -13.99
N SER A 123 4.05 -3.74 -14.49
CA SER A 123 4.10 -3.44 -15.93
C SER A 123 5.41 -3.83 -16.61
N SER A 124 6.54 -3.91 -15.86
CA SER A 124 7.85 -4.10 -16.50
C SER A 124 8.89 -4.90 -15.70
N LEU A 125 8.88 -4.87 -14.36
CA LEU A 125 9.96 -5.46 -13.58
C LEU A 125 9.77 -6.96 -13.28
N GLU A 126 8.54 -7.44 -13.15
CA GLU A 126 8.25 -8.86 -13.04
C GLU A 126 8.60 -9.59 -14.34
N LYS A 127 9.35 -10.69 -14.24
CA LYS A 127 9.82 -11.50 -15.36
C LYS A 127 9.20 -12.90 -15.31
N ARG A 128 7.95 -12.99 -15.70
CA ARG A 128 7.18 -14.23 -15.65
C ARG A 128 6.88 -14.84 -17.03
N TYR A 129 6.85 -14.01 -18.05
CA TYR A 129 6.46 -14.40 -19.40
C TYR A 129 7.58 -14.15 -20.40
N LYS A 130 7.78 -15.09 -21.36
CA LYS A 130 8.80 -14.92 -22.40
C LYS A 130 8.44 -13.85 -23.46
N ARG A 131 7.14 -13.61 -23.64
CA ARG A 131 6.62 -12.75 -24.73
C ARG A 131 6.59 -11.26 -24.36
N PHE A 132 6.56 -10.93 -23.08
CA PHE A 132 6.46 -9.56 -22.59
C PHE A 132 6.97 -9.46 -21.15
N ASP A 133 7.36 -8.26 -20.79
CA ASP A 133 7.74 -7.88 -19.43
C ASP A 133 6.49 -7.57 -18.58
N GLY A 134 6.63 -7.67 -17.27
CA GLY A 134 5.55 -7.43 -16.33
C GLY A 134 4.53 -8.55 -16.28
N LEU A 135 3.38 -8.24 -15.68
CA LEU A 135 2.27 -9.17 -15.49
C LEU A 135 1.19 -9.03 -16.58
N ASN A 136 1.27 -8.01 -17.45
CA ASN A 136 0.26 -7.70 -18.46
C ASN A 136 -1.15 -7.66 -17.88
N LEU A 137 -1.34 -6.85 -16.84
CA LEU A 137 -2.64 -6.63 -16.19
C LEU A 137 -3.57 -5.80 -17.09
N THR A 138 -4.85 -5.79 -16.79
CA THR A 138 -5.85 -4.93 -17.46
C THR A 138 -5.59 -3.45 -17.17
N PHE A 139 -6.06 -2.58 -18.06
CA PHE A 139 -5.89 -1.13 -17.87
C PHE A 139 -6.59 -0.63 -16.61
N ALA A 140 -7.76 -1.17 -16.27
CA ALA A 140 -8.44 -0.78 -15.03
C ALA A 140 -7.64 -1.14 -13.76
N THR A 141 -7.05 -2.34 -13.72
CA THR A 141 -6.18 -2.73 -12.59
C THR A 141 -4.92 -1.87 -12.53
N LEU A 142 -4.28 -1.59 -13.68
CA LEU A 142 -3.10 -0.72 -13.75
C LEU A 142 -3.42 0.72 -13.33
N GLU A 143 -4.57 1.25 -13.74
CA GLU A 143 -5.04 2.58 -13.33
C GLU A 143 -5.27 2.66 -11.83
N GLY A 144 -5.95 1.66 -11.26
CA GLY A 144 -6.22 1.62 -9.82
C GLY A 144 -4.94 1.57 -8.99
N ILE A 145 -3.95 0.78 -9.40
CA ILE A 145 -2.63 0.74 -8.76
C ILE A 145 -1.92 2.10 -8.87
N LEU A 146 -1.92 2.67 -10.08
CA LEU A 146 -1.22 3.91 -10.38
C LEU A 146 -1.82 5.11 -9.65
N LYS A 147 -3.15 5.16 -9.52
CA LYS A 147 -3.89 6.26 -8.90
C LYS A 147 -4.23 6.00 -7.43
N HIS A 148 -3.66 4.98 -6.81
CA HIS A 148 -3.77 4.80 -5.36
C HIS A 148 -3.27 6.05 -4.63
N SER A 149 -4.02 6.52 -3.63
CA SER A 149 -3.76 7.80 -2.92
C SER A 149 -3.79 9.06 -3.80
N TYR A 150 -4.54 9.04 -4.92
CA TYR A 150 -4.81 10.23 -5.73
C TYR A 150 -5.37 11.40 -4.86
N PRO A 151 -5.08 12.68 -5.16
CA PRO A 151 -4.39 13.20 -6.37
C PRO A 151 -2.87 13.34 -6.22
N TYR A 152 -2.15 13.14 -7.30
CA TYR A 152 -0.72 13.38 -7.36
C TYR A 152 -0.37 14.82 -7.72
N LYS A 153 0.60 15.38 -7.03
CA LYS A 153 1.16 16.71 -7.36
C LYS A 153 2.03 16.67 -8.62
N LYS A 154 2.61 15.50 -8.94
CA LYS A 154 3.57 15.33 -10.03
C LYS A 154 3.62 13.87 -10.47
N SER A 155 3.67 13.66 -11.79
CA SER A 155 3.94 12.34 -12.37
C SER A 155 5.44 12.07 -12.50
N PHE A 156 5.85 10.83 -12.23
CA PHE A 156 7.20 10.31 -12.46
C PHE A 156 7.25 9.36 -13.66
N LEU A 157 6.16 9.25 -14.39
CA LEU A 157 6.04 8.37 -15.55
C LEU A 157 6.46 9.08 -16.84
N PRO A 158 6.82 8.32 -17.89
CA PRO A 158 6.92 8.85 -19.23
C PRO A 158 5.59 9.49 -19.66
N SER A 159 5.67 10.61 -20.40
CA SER A 159 4.48 11.38 -20.83
C SER A 159 3.42 10.52 -21.53
N LYS A 160 3.83 9.55 -22.35
CA LYS A 160 2.92 8.63 -23.02
C LYS A 160 2.06 7.80 -22.05
N ILE A 161 2.63 7.36 -20.94
CA ILE A 161 1.91 6.60 -19.89
C ILE A 161 1.01 7.55 -19.10
N ASP A 162 1.52 8.73 -18.78
CA ASP A 162 0.77 9.78 -18.07
C ASP A 162 -0.48 10.20 -18.86
N GLU A 163 -0.32 10.46 -20.15
CA GLU A 163 -1.43 10.74 -21.07
C GLU A 163 -2.43 9.58 -21.17
N MET A 164 -1.92 8.34 -21.21
CA MET A 164 -2.73 7.13 -21.35
C MET A 164 -3.68 6.93 -20.16
N PHE A 165 -3.21 7.16 -18.94
CA PHE A 165 -3.99 6.97 -17.70
C PHE A 165 -4.63 8.25 -17.19
N ASN A 166 -4.32 9.41 -17.78
CA ASN A 166 -4.84 10.72 -17.39
C ASN A 166 -4.80 10.93 -15.85
N LEU A 167 -3.59 11.09 -15.31
CA LEU A 167 -3.39 11.22 -13.85
C LEU A 167 -4.06 12.47 -13.23
N GLN A 168 -4.73 13.30 -14.01
CA GLN A 168 -5.50 14.45 -13.54
C GLN A 168 -6.96 14.09 -13.21
N THR A 169 -7.42 12.89 -13.59
CA THR A 169 -8.77 12.40 -13.28
C THR A 169 -8.76 11.47 -12.07
N HIS A 170 -9.90 11.37 -11.40
CA HIS A 170 -10.09 10.42 -10.30
C HIS A 170 -9.89 8.96 -10.78
N PRO A 171 -9.49 8.04 -9.90
CA PRO A 171 -9.51 6.61 -10.17
C PRO A 171 -10.95 6.08 -10.30
N SER A 172 -11.09 4.81 -10.66
CA SER A 172 -12.39 4.12 -10.63
C SER A 172 -12.96 4.08 -9.20
N ILE A 173 -14.26 3.87 -9.08
CA ILE A 173 -14.92 3.75 -7.76
C ILE A 173 -14.35 2.59 -6.96
N GLU A 174 -14.07 1.47 -7.60
CA GLU A 174 -13.41 0.32 -6.96
C GLU A 174 -12.04 0.71 -6.38
N ALA A 175 -11.25 1.49 -7.09
CA ALA A 175 -9.96 1.96 -6.60
C ALA A 175 -10.11 2.94 -5.42
N MET A 176 -11.12 3.83 -5.45
CA MET A 176 -11.44 4.71 -4.31
C MET A 176 -11.86 3.90 -3.06
N ILE A 177 -12.59 2.80 -3.27
CA ILE A 177 -12.98 1.88 -2.18
C ILE A 177 -11.73 1.19 -1.64
N VAL A 178 -10.79 0.78 -2.49
CA VAL A 178 -9.52 0.21 -2.04
C VAL A 178 -8.73 1.20 -1.20
N ASP A 179 -8.65 2.48 -1.57
CA ASP A 179 -7.99 3.52 -0.77
C ASP A 179 -8.60 3.65 0.63
N ARG A 180 -9.94 3.58 0.73
CA ARG A 180 -10.62 3.63 2.03
C ARG A 180 -10.49 2.33 2.81
N ALA A 181 -10.51 1.18 2.14
CA ALA A 181 -10.27 -0.11 2.76
C ALA A 181 -8.84 -0.21 3.33
N ASP A 182 -7.85 0.32 2.62
CA ASP A 182 -6.48 0.46 3.10
C ASP A 182 -6.42 1.35 4.36
N GLU A 183 -7.09 2.50 4.34
CA GLU A 183 -7.19 3.39 5.49
C GLU A 183 -7.81 2.71 6.73
N ILE A 184 -8.90 1.96 6.55
CA ILE A 184 -9.56 1.20 7.62
C ILE A 184 -8.63 0.10 8.16
N ALA A 185 -8.04 -0.67 7.26
CA ALA A 185 -7.16 -1.78 7.61
C ALA A 185 -5.95 -1.28 8.40
N TYR A 186 -5.20 -0.30 7.88
CA TYR A 186 -3.98 0.15 8.55
C TYR A 186 -4.27 0.74 9.94
N MET A 187 -5.35 1.51 10.14
CA MET A 187 -5.68 2.03 11.47
C MET A 187 -6.01 0.91 12.45
N SER A 188 -6.77 -0.09 12.02
CA SER A 188 -7.10 -1.26 12.85
C SER A 188 -5.85 -2.05 13.25
N HIS A 189 -4.96 -2.28 12.26
CA HIS A 189 -3.70 -3.01 12.49
C HIS A 189 -2.77 -2.27 13.45
N ASP A 190 -2.61 -0.97 13.24
CA ASP A 190 -1.68 -0.17 14.02
C ASP A 190 -2.11 -0.07 15.48
N ILE A 191 -3.42 -0.03 15.73
CA ILE A 191 -3.96 -0.09 17.09
C ILE A 191 -3.72 -1.48 17.68
N ASP A 192 -4.10 -2.54 16.99
CA ASP A 192 -3.98 -3.91 17.49
C ASP A 192 -2.51 -4.31 17.73
N ASP A 193 -1.64 -4.09 16.75
CA ASP A 193 -0.20 -4.38 16.88
C ASP A 193 0.48 -3.47 17.91
N GLY A 194 0.08 -2.20 18.00
CA GLY A 194 0.57 -1.25 18.98
C GLY A 194 0.23 -1.63 20.41
N VAL A 195 -1.01 -2.06 20.65
CA VAL A 195 -1.45 -2.54 21.96
C VAL A 195 -0.80 -3.90 22.29
N ASN A 196 -0.78 -4.83 21.31
CA ASN A 196 -0.17 -6.14 21.49
C ASN A 196 1.33 -6.09 21.82
N SER A 197 2.03 -5.10 21.26
CA SER A 197 3.45 -4.87 21.54
C SER A 197 3.71 -4.18 22.89
N GLY A 198 2.67 -3.67 23.55
CA GLY A 198 2.79 -2.86 24.76
C GLY A 198 3.41 -1.47 24.54
N LEU A 199 3.53 -1.01 23.27
CA LEU A 199 4.02 0.34 22.97
C LEU A 199 2.98 1.42 23.24
N ILE A 200 1.71 1.07 23.09
CA ILE A 200 0.55 1.89 23.46
C ILE A 200 -0.46 1.04 24.20
N SER A 201 -1.37 1.67 24.92
CA SER A 201 -2.51 1.04 25.58
C SER A 201 -3.82 1.65 25.07
N PHE A 202 -4.95 0.99 25.30
CA PHE A 202 -6.26 1.61 25.04
C PHE A 202 -6.45 2.90 25.86
N GLU A 203 -5.89 2.97 27.07
CA GLU A 203 -5.92 4.18 27.89
C GLU A 203 -5.22 5.37 27.21
N ASP A 204 -4.06 5.12 26.57
CA ASP A 204 -3.37 6.15 25.77
C ASP A 204 -4.20 6.67 24.60
N LEU A 205 -5.15 5.87 24.10
CA LEU A 205 -5.98 6.18 22.95
C LEU A 205 -7.32 6.82 23.32
N LYS A 206 -7.72 6.87 24.59
CA LYS A 206 -9.00 7.44 25.06
C LYS A 206 -9.17 8.95 24.82
N GLU A 207 -8.10 9.66 24.43
CA GLU A 207 -8.23 11.04 23.93
C GLU A 207 -8.97 11.10 22.57
N SER A 208 -9.10 9.97 21.87
CA SER A 208 -9.85 9.88 20.63
C SER A 208 -11.30 9.49 20.91
N GLU A 209 -12.24 10.38 20.54
CA GLU A 209 -13.66 10.13 20.66
C GLU A 209 -14.10 8.85 19.91
N LEU A 210 -13.54 8.61 18.71
CA LEU A 210 -13.81 7.39 17.93
C LEU A 210 -13.40 6.13 18.71
N ILE A 211 -12.27 6.15 19.38
CA ILE A 211 -11.83 5.02 20.20
C ILE A 211 -12.78 4.78 21.38
N CYS A 212 -13.19 5.83 22.08
CA CYS A 212 -14.13 5.71 23.21
C CYS A 212 -15.48 5.10 22.76
N GLU A 213 -16.00 5.51 21.59
CA GLU A 213 -17.23 4.95 21.02
C GLU A 213 -17.11 3.45 20.73
N ILE A 214 -15.95 2.99 20.27
CA ILE A 214 -15.72 1.58 19.97
C ILE A 214 -15.49 0.77 21.26
N LEU A 215 -14.73 1.31 22.22
CA LEU A 215 -14.53 0.67 23.53
C LEU A 215 -15.87 0.42 24.23
N GLN A 216 -16.77 1.41 24.22
CA GLN A 216 -18.11 1.26 24.80
C GLN A 216 -18.90 0.09 24.17
N LYS A 217 -18.79 -0.10 22.84
CA LYS A 217 -19.44 -1.24 22.17
C LYS A 217 -18.89 -2.59 22.61
N VAL A 218 -17.59 -2.69 22.89
CA VAL A 218 -16.94 -3.91 23.38
C VAL A 218 -17.42 -4.19 24.82
N GLU A 219 -17.46 -3.15 25.67
CA GLU A 219 -17.93 -3.25 27.04
C GLU A 219 -19.42 -3.65 27.12
N ASP A 220 -20.27 -3.12 26.22
CA ASP A 220 -21.69 -3.46 26.10
C ASP A 220 -21.93 -4.94 25.72
N GLU A 221 -20.95 -5.59 25.07
CA GLU A 221 -20.96 -7.04 24.83
C GLU A 221 -20.58 -7.86 26.08
N GLY A 222 -20.16 -7.21 27.15
CA GLY A 222 -19.72 -7.87 28.39
C GLY A 222 -18.28 -8.39 28.32
N VAL A 223 -17.49 -7.99 27.34
CA VAL A 223 -16.06 -8.33 27.25
C VAL A 223 -15.28 -7.33 28.10
N THR A 224 -14.48 -7.84 29.04
CA THR A 224 -13.72 -7.01 29.97
C THR A 224 -12.23 -7.03 29.66
N HIS A 225 -11.49 -6.06 30.17
CA HIS A 225 -10.03 -5.98 30.06
C HIS A 225 -9.27 -7.12 30.76
N GLU A 226 -9.97 -7.99 31.50
CA GLU A 226 -9.35 -9.19 32.11
C GLU A 226 -8.97 -10.24 31.07
N ASP A 227 -9.63 -10.21 29.89
CA ASP A 227 -9.28 -11.01 28.71
C ASP A 227 -8.71 -10.10 27.63
N ASP A 228 -7.46 -9.71 27.76
CA ASP A 228 -6.79 -8.76 26.89
C ASP A 228 -6.82 -9.16 25.40
N GLU A 229 -6.67 -10.45 25.11
CA GLU A 229 -6.66 -10.94 23.72
C GLU A 229 -8.05 -10.87 23.10
N MET A 230 -9.08 -11.35 23.79
CA MET A 230 -10.47 -11.26 23.34
C MET A 230 -10.91 -9.81 23.20
N PHE A 231 -10.54 -8.95 24.14
CA PHE A 231 -10.86 -7.52 24.11
C PHE A 231 -10.28 -6.84 22.87
N ARG A 232 -9.00 -7.09 22.53
CA ARG A 232 -8.35 -6.57 21.33
C ARG A 232 -9.06 -7.05 20.05
N TYR A 233 -9.38 -8.33 19.94
CA TYR A 233 -10.09 -8.88 18.77
C TYR A 233 -11.49 -8.29 18.62
N ARG A 234 -12.23 -8.14 19.71
CA ARG A 234 -13.56 -7.51 19.66
C ARG A 234 -13.46 -6.05 19.29
N PHE A 235 -12.49 -5.32 19.84
CA PHE A 235 -12.21 -3.94 19.49
C PHE A 235 -11.95 -3.80 17.97
N SER A 236 -11.02 -4.57 17.43
CA SER A 236 -10.67 -4.55 15.99
C SER A 236 -11.90 -4.87 15.12
N SER A 237 -12.70 -5.85 15.50
CA SER A 237 -13.93 -6.20 14.80
C SER A 237 -14.96 -5.06 14.80
N HIS A 238 -15.21 -4.44 15.94
CA HIS A 238 -16.13 -3.29 16.04
C HIS A 238 -15.60 -2.07 15.30
N PHE A 239 -14.29 -1.82 15.36
CA PHE A 239 -13.66 -0.71 14.69
C PHE A 239 -13.81 -0.81 13.17
N ILE A 240 -13.44 -1.96 12.59
CA ILE A 240 -13.59 -2.22 11.15
C ILE A 240 -15.07 -2.13 10.76
N ASN A 241 -15.96 -2.80 11.47
CA ASN A 241 -17.38 -2.78 11.17
C ASN A 241 -17.96 -1.36 11.20
N HIS A 242 -17.64 -0.57 12.23
CA HIS A 242 -18.14 0.79 12.35
C HIS A 242 -17.72 1.65 11.15
N LEU A 243 -16.46 1.56 10.71
CA LEU A 243 -15.99 2.32 9.57
C LEU A 243 -16.57 1.81 8.25
N VAL A 244 -16.66 0.48 8.06
CA VAL A 244 -17.26 -0.11 6.85
C VAL A 244 -18.73 0.31 6.70
N TYR A 245 -19.54 0.18 7.74
CA TYR A 245 -20.94 0.60 7.68
C TYR A 245 -21.08 2.11 7.45
N SER A 246 -20.25 2.93 8.09
CA SER A 246 -20.27 4.38 7.88
C SER A 246 -19.85 4.77 6.46
N LEU A 247 -18.91 4.02 5.86
CA LEU A 247 -18.50 4.20 4.47
C LEU A 247 -19.63 3.86 3.50
N LEU A 248 -20.33 2.75 3.74
CA LEU A 248 -21.46 2.33 2.95
C LEU A 248 -22.61 3.35 3.01
N ASP A 249 -22.99 3.76 4.22
CA ASP A 249 -24.04 4.76 4.44
C ASP A 249 -23.76 6.07 3.69
N TYR A 250 -22.54 6.58 3.75
CA TYR A 250 -22.18 7.81 3.04
C TYR A 250 -22.12 7.64 1.52
N SER A 251 -21.64 6.48 1.05
CA SER A 251 -21.26 6.30 -0.36
C SER A 251 -22.41 5.78 -1.21
N GLN A 252 -23.33 4.99 -0.66
CA GLN A 252 -24.42 4.33 -1.39
C GLN A 252 -25.25 5.31 -2.20
N ASP A 253 -25.81 6.34 -1.55
CA ASP A 253 -26.67 7.33 -2.21
C ASP A 253 -25.94 8.12 -3.31
N LYS A 254 -24.62 8.28 -3.17
CA LYS A 254 -23.80 9.02 -4.14
C LYS A 254 -23.43 8.19 -5.35
N ILE A 255 -23.24 6.88 -5.15
CA ILE A 255 -22.90 5.94 -6.23
C ILE A 255 -24.14 5.57 -7.04
N ASP A 256 -25.31 5.46 -6.42
CA ASP A 256 -26.58 5.15 -7.08
C ASP A 256 -27.08 6.29 -8.00
N ASN A 257 -26.55 7.50 -7.86
CA ASN A 257 -26.78 8.58 -8.82
C ASN A 257 -26.01 8.26 -10.11
N SER A 258 -26.68 7.62 -11.05
CA SER A 258 -26.16 7.04 -12.31
C SER A 258 -25.32 7.95 -13.21
N GLN A 259 -25.34 9.25 -13.00
CA GLN A 259 -24.51 10.23 -13.69
C GLN A 259 -23.03 10.17 -13.27
N ILE A 260 -22.73 9.62 -12.09
CA ILE A 260 -21.36 9.48 -11.58
C ILE A 260 -20.66 8.28 -12.22
N LEU A 261 -21.40 7.20 -12.50
CA LEU A 261 -20.85 5.99 -13.14
C LEU A 261 -20.48 6.17 -14.62
N SER A 262 -21.06 7.16 -15.29
CA SER A 262 -20.86 7.39 -16.74
C SER A 262 -19.92 8.57 -17.06
N ALA A 263 -19.73 9.50 -16.15
CA ALA A 263 -18.75 10.56 -16.32
C ALA A 263 -17.37 9.98 -16.02
N ALA A 264 -16.46 10.00 -16.96
CA ALA A 264 -15.03 9.94 -16.66
C ALA A 264 -14.81 10.89 -15.47
N LEU A 265 -14.48 10.34 -14.31
CA LEU A 265 -14.47 11.06 -13.05
C LEU A 265 -13.53 12.26 -13.19
N ASP A 266 -14.08 13.39 -13.61
CA ASP A 266 -13.34 14.65 -13.73
C ASP A 266 -12.81 15.00 -12.34
N SER A 267 -11.56 15.41 -12.24
CA SER A 267 -10.92 15.86 -10.99
C SER A 267 -11.68 16.96 -10.23
N LYS A 268 -12.66 17.60 -10.90
CA LYS A 268 -13.54 18.63 -10.32
C LYS A 268 -14.80 18.08 -9.65
N MET A 269 -15.12 16.81 -9.84
CA MET A 269 -16.26 16.18 -9.18
C MET A 269 -15.93 15.84 -7.74
N ALA A 270 -16.93 15.91 -6.85
CA ALA A 270 -16.79 15.43 -5.49
C ALA A 270 -16.56 13.89 -5.50
N ILE A 271 -15.63 13.41 -4.69
CA ILE A 271 -15.38 11.98 -4.55
C ILE A 271 -16.62 11.33 -3.93
N PRO A 272 -17.23 10.32 -4.60
CA PRO A 272 -18.45 9.70 -4.10
C PRO A 272 -18.20 8.71 -2.96
N VAL A 273 -16.95 8.33 -2.69
CA VAL A 273 -16.56 7.36 -1.67
C VAL A 273 -15.88 8.06 -0.50
N GLY A 274 -16.40 7.89 0.70
CA GLY A 274 -15.85 8.55 1.88
C GLY A 274 -16.68 8.33 3.13
N PHE A 275 -16.45 9.18 4.12
CA PHE A 275 -17.21 9.20 5.38
C PHE A 275 -17.95 10.54 5.54
N HIS A 276 -18.93 10.58 6.42
CA HIS A 276 -19.53 11.84 6.83
C HIS A 276 -18.47 12.78 7.43
N PRO A 277 -18.57 14.10 7.24
CA PRO A 277 -17.55 15.08 7.65
C PRO A 277 -17.17 15.01 9.14
N GLU A 278 -18.12 14.65 9.99
CA GLU A 278 -17.89 14.48 11.42
C GLU A 278 -16.93 13.30 11.68
N LEU A 279 -17.20 12.14 11.06
CA LEU A 279 -16.35 10.95 11.19
C LEU A 279 -14.99 11.16 10.54
N GLU A 280 -14.92 11.83 9.37
CA GLU A 280 -13.64 12.23 8.75
C GLU A 280 -12.78 13.05 9.74
N THR A 281 -13.43 13.92 10.52
CA THR A 281 -12.73 14.72 11.53
C THR A 281 -12.23 13.85 12.68
N LYS A 282 -13.03 12.89 13.17
CA LYS A 282 -12.62 11.92 14.20
C LYS A 282 -11.46 11.03 13.73
N ILE A 283 -11.53 10.52 12.50
CA ILE A 283 -10.47 9.72 11.86
C ILE A 283 -9.16 10.54 11.77
N LYS A 284 -9.23 11.78 11.30
CA LYS A 284 -8.06 12.65 11.21
C LYS A 284 -7.40 12.92 12.56
N LYS A 285 -8.20 13.10 13.61
CA LYS A 285 -7.70 13.25 14.99
C LYS A 285 -7.03 11.95 15.48
N LEU A 286 -7.65 10.81 15.24
CA LEU A 286 -7.09 9.49 15.59
C LEU A 286 -5.75 9.25 14.89
N LYS A 287 -5.65 9.50 13.59
CA LYS A 287 -4.38 9.37 12.85
C LYS A 287 -3.27 10.23 13.44
N LYS A 288 -3.59 11.48 13.78
CA LYS A 288 -2.63 12.38 14.44
C LYS A 288 -2.20 11.83 15.80
N HIS A 289 -3.13 11.24 16.54
CA HIS A 289 -2.87 10.65 17.85
C HIS A 289 -1.95 9.42 17.73
N LEU A 290 -2.27 8.49 16.82
CA LEU A 290 -1.42 7.34 16.52
C LEU A 290 -0.02 7.78 16.06
N PHE A 291 0.07 8.82 15.23
CA PHE A 291 1.37 9.36 14.82
C PHE A 291 2.21 9.77 16.03
N ASN A 292 1.62 10.51 16.97
CA ASN A 292 2.36 11.00 18.13
C ASN A 292 2.70 9.90 19.14
N LYS A 293 1.77 8.98 19.41
CA LYS A 293 1.93 7.97 20.47
C LYS A 293 2.67 6.71 19.99
N LEU A 294 2.38 6.25 18.76
CA LEU A 294 2.94 5.01 18.23
C LEU A 294 4.16 5.27 17.33
N TYR A 295 4.00 6.02 16.23
CA TYR A 295 5.09 6.16 15.26
C TYR A 295 6.27 6.98 15.78
N GLN A 296 6.05 7.88 16.72
CA GLN A 296 7.12 8.63 17.41
C GLN A 296 7.68 7.90 18.65
N HIS A 297 7.22 6.68 18.90
CA HIS A 297 7.76 5.91 20.03
C HIS A 297 9.24 5.56 19.80
N LYS A 298 10.07 5.69 20.86
CA LYS A 298 11.54 5.52 20.79
C LYS A 298 11.95 4.23 20.07
N ASN A 299 11.28 3.11 20.37
CA ASN A 299 11.62 1.81 19.80
C ASN A 299 11.42 1.81 18.27
N ILE A 300 10.29 2.35 17.80
CA ILE A 300 10.00 2.45 16.36
C ILE A 300 10.99 3.42 15.71
N MET A 301 11.19 4.61 16.27
CA MET A 301 12.11 5.62 15.76
C MET A 301 13.54 5.09 15.61
N THR A 302 14.04 4.33 16.61
CA THR A 302 15.38 3.74 16.56
C THR A 302 15.52 2.79 15.36
N LYS A 303 14.52 1.94 15.14
CA LYS A 303 14.52 0.96 14.05
C LYS A 303 14.37 1.61 12.68
N MET A 304 13.49 2.58 12.58
CA MET A 304 13.32 3.36 11.35
C MET A 304 14.59 4.15 11.00
N PHE A 305 15.30 4.67 12.02
CA PHE A 305 16.59 5.32 11.80
C PHE A 305 17.64 4.32 11.25
N ALA A 306 17.71 3.11 11.80
CA ALA A 306 18.61 2.08 11.27
C ALA A 306 18.27 1.71 9.83
N GLY A 307 16.97 1.55 9.51
CA GLY A 307 16.51 1.34 8.14
C GLY A 307 16.89 2.47 7.19
N LYS A 308 16.73 3.73 7.66
CA LYS A 308 17.17 4.93 6.91
C LYS A 308 18.66 4.87 6.57
N GLN A 309 19.52 4.50 7.54
CA GLN A 309 20.95 4.37 7.30
C GLN A 309 21.26 3.23 6.32
N ALA A 310 20.59 2.11 6.43
CA ALA A 310 20.75 0.99 5.51
C ALA A 310 20.42 1.38 4.06
N ILE A 311 19.29 2.05 3.81
CA ILE A 311 18.92 2.52 2.46
C ILE A 311 19.94 3.51 1.91
N LYS A 312 20.38 4.49 2.72
CA LYS A 312 21.41 5.46 2.30
C LYS A 312 22.72 4.78 1.93
N GLY A 313 23.18 3.86 2.78
CA GLY A 313 24.42 3.11 2.53
C GLY A 313 24.33 2.28 1.25
N LEU A 314 23.25 1.50 1.09
CA LEU A 314 23.03 0.69 -0.12
C LEU A 314 23.00 1.54 -1.39
N TYR A 315 22.27 2.64 -1.36
CA TYR A 315 22.19 3.54 -2.52
C TYR A 315 23.57 4.11 -2.88
N SER A 316 24.30 4.65 -1.90
CA SER A 316 25.64 5.22 -2.12
C SER A 316 26.62 4.18 -2.65
N ALA A 317 26.69 3.00 -2.03
CA ALA A 317 27.60 1.95 -2.45
C ALA A 317 27.33 1.48 -3.89
N LEU A 318 26.07 1.27 -4.24
CA LEU A 318 25.67 0.85 -5.60
C LEU A 318 25.84 1.96 -6.65
N MET A 319 25.75 3.23 -6.25
CA MET A 319 26.10 4.35 -7.11
C MET A 319 27.60 4.47 -7.33
N GLU A 320 28.44 4.10 -6.37
CA GLU A 320 29.89 4.07 -6.49
C GLU A 320 30.36 2.87 -7.33
N GLU A 321 29.89 1.65 -7.00
CA GLU A 321 30.30 0.42 -7.67
C GLU A 321 29.09 -0.38 -8.17
N GLU A 322 28.69 -0.13 -9.39
CA GLU A 322 27.51 -0.74 -10.03
C GLU A 322 27.65 -2.24 -10.31
N LYS A 323 28.89 -2.76 -10.33
CA LYS A 323 29.14 -4.20 -10.49
C LYS A 323 28.63 -5.05 -9.32
N MET A 324 28.31 -4.42 -8.18
CA MET A 324 27.64 -5.07 -7.06
C MET A 324 26.17 -5.35 -7.32
N LEU A 325 25.59 -4.79 -8.38
CA LEU A 325 24.22 -5.11 -8.77
C LEU A 325 24.09 -6.58 -9.24
N PRO A 326 23.02 -7.28 -8.89
CA PRO A 326 22.71 -8.58 -9.50
C PRO A 326 22.63 -8.47 -11.02
N GLU A 327 23.05 -9.51 -11.73
CA GLU A 327 23.15 -9.55 -13.20
C GLU A 327 21.89 -9.03 -13.91
N PHE A 328 20.71 -9.36 -13.39
CA PHE A 328 19.45 -8.90 -13.92
C PHE A 328 19.32 -7.37 -13.93
N TYR A 329 19.74 -6.70 -12.87
CA TYR A 329 19.71 -5.24 -12.77
C TYR A 329 20.89 -4.61 -13.51
N TYR A 330 22.08 -5.20 -13.41
CA TYR A 330 23.26 -4.72 -14.08
C TYR A 330 23.06 -4.58 -15.60
N LYS A 331 22.47 -5.59 -16.26
CA LYS A 331 22.14 -5.57 -17.69
C LYS A 331 21.15 -4.45 -18.08
N GLN A 332 20.41 -3.89 -17.15
CA GLN A 332 19.48 -2.80 -17.45
C GLN A 332 20.17 -1.43 -17.53
N LEU A 333 21.41 -1.32 -17.06
CA LEU A 333 22.20 -0.08 -17.11
C LEU A 333 22.46 0.38 -18.55
N ASP A 334 22.49 -0.55 -19.52
CA ASP A 334 22.66 -0.24 -20.95
C ASP A 334 21.49 0.57 -21.52
N GLN A 335 20.31 0.48 -20.90
CA GLN A 335 19.06 1.04 -21.44
C GLN A 335 18.39 2.04 -20.50
N ARG A 336 18.81 2.09 -19.24
CA ARG A 336 18.13 2.84 -18.19
C ARG A 336 19.11 3.60 -17.29
N ALA A 337 18.69 4.75 -16.79
CA ALA A 337 19.49 5.56 -15.89
C ALA A 337 19.86 4.78 -14.61
N LYS A 338 21.15 4.83 -14.23
CA LYS A 338 21.75 4.11 -13.11
C LYS A 338 20.97 4.28 -11.80
N HIS A 339 20.68 5.51 -11.39
CA HIS A 339 19.91 5.78 -10.18
C HIS A 339 18.55 5.09 -10.17
N ARG A 340 17.90 4.96 -11.33
CA ARG A 340 16.58 4.32 -11.45
C ARG A 340 16.66 2.79 -11.34
N VAL A 341 17.72 2.20 -11.92
CA VAL A 341 17.97 0.75 -11.80
C VAL A 341 18.30 0.39 -10.36
N ILE A 342 19.12 1.20 -9.69
CA ILE A 342 19.45 1.02 -8.27
C ILE A 342 18.21 1.16 -7.39
N ALA A 343 17.37 2.17 -7.66
CA ALA A 343 16.10 2.32 -6.94
C ALA A 343 15.17 1.11 -7.10
N ASP A 344 15.05 0.56 -8.31
CA ASP A 344 14.27 -0.64 -8.56
C ASP A 344 14.83 -1.85 -7.80
N TYR A 345 16.15 -2.00 -7.73
CA TYR A 345 16.80 -3.08 -6.99
C TYR A 345 16.54 -2.94 -5.49
N ILE A 346 16.82 -1.77 -4.90
CA ILE A 346 16.60 -1.53 -3.46
C ILE A 346 15.11 -1.71 -3.11
N ALA A 347 14.19 -1.16 -3.90
CA ALA A 347 12.75 -1.33 -3.68
C ALA A 347 12.30 -2.80 -3.78
N SER A 348 13.02 -3.64 -4.52
CA SER A 348 12.72 -5.07 -4.64
C SER A 348 13.18 -5.93 -3.46
N MET A 349 13.95 -5.36 -2.52
CA MET A 349 14.46 -6.10 -1.36
C MET A 349 13.38 -6.28 -0.30
N SER A 350 13.54 -7.31 0.53
CA SER A 350 12.91 -7.40 1.85
C SER A 350 13.75 -6.65 2.87
N ASP A 351 13.19 -6.34 4.03
CA ASP A 351 13.91 -5.66 5.12
C ASP A 351 15.14 -6.44 5.55
N ARG A 352 14.97 -7.76 5.70
CA ARG A 352 16.07 -8.67 6.04
C ARG A 352 17.19 -8.65 5.01
N HIS A 353 16.84 -8.67 3.73
CA HIS A 353 17.83 -8.64 2.66
C HIS A 353 18.57 -7.30 2.62
N ALA A 354 17.88 -6.19 2.80
CA ALA A 354 18.49 -4.87 2.84
C ALA A 354 19.47 -4.72 4.02
N ILE A 355 19.11 -5.19 5.21
CA ILE A 355 20.00 -5.21 6.38
C ILE A 355 21.21 -6.12 6.14
N SER A 356 20.98 -7.33 5.63
CA SER A 356 22.07 -8.28 5.38
C SER A 356 23.08 -7.73 4.38
N LEU A 357 22.61 -7.19 3.26
CA LEU A 357 23.47 -6.63 2.22
C LEU A 357 24.21 -5.38 2.71
N HIS A 358 23.53 -4.50 3.48
CA HIS A 358 24.19 -3.35 4.09
C HIS A 358 25.29 -3.77 5.06
N ASN A 359 25.04 -4.78 5.91
CA ASN A 359 26.05 -5.29 6.82
C ASN A 359 27.22 -5.99 6.10
N GLU A 360 27.00 -6.63 4.97
CA GLU A 360 28.04 -7.18 4.12
C GLU A 360 28.95 -6.10 3.53
N MET A 361 28.36 -4.95 3.14
CA MET A 361 29.10 -3.82 2.56
C MET A 361 29.84 -2.96 3.60
N TYR A 362 29.24 -2.78 4.78
CA TYR A 362 29.72 -1.82 5.80
C TYR A 362 30.00 -2.43 7.17
N GLY A 363 29.61 -3.68 7.39
CA GLY A 363 29.81 -4.39 8.65
C GLY A 363 31.24 -4.85 8.85
N LYS A 364 31.49 -5.58 9.95
CA LYS A 364 32.77 -6.23 10.19
C LYS A 364 32.96 -7.35 9.18
N LEU A 365 34.00 -7.23 8.39
CA LEU A 365 34.55 -8.34 7.60
C LEU A 365 35.02 -9.47 8.52
#